data_6f8a04d9035f0599dbabb6886faaf7ba
#
_entry.id   6f8a04d9035f0599dbabb6886faaf7ba
#
_cell.length_a   1.000
_cell.length_b   1.000
_cell.length_c   1.000
_cell.angle_alpha   90.00
_cell.angle_beta   90.00
_cell.angle_gamma   90.00
#
_symmetry.space_group_name_H-M   'P 1'
#
loop_
_entity.id
_entity.type
_entity.pdbx_description
1 polymer ?
#
loop_
_entity_poly.entity_id
_entity_poly.type
_entity_poly.pdbx_seq_one_letter_code
_entity_poly.pdbx_strand_id
1 'polypeptide(L)'
;MITASRDLEISLAKRWGVVAGMDEVGRGALAGPVAVGVALIGADAPPVPEGLTDSKALTARRRESLVKPIQAWVLASFVGYASPQEIDQWGIIAALRLAGRRALAEVASHGLVPGGVLLDGSHDWLSAPVDLFGTLDGPDDPFGVDLPVHMQVKADLTCAVVAAASVLAKVSRDRLMSEVEDPGYGWASNKGYGSAAHARAIAHLGVSDFHRRSWKMPTNPTK
;
A
#
# COMPACT_ATOMS: atom_id res chain seq x y z
N MET A 1 -12.23 -20.22 -7.24
CA MET A 1 -11.38 -19.14 -6.66
C MET A 1 -10.62 -18.54 -7.83
N ILE A 2 -10.69 -17.24 -8.05
CA ILE A 2 -9.92 -16.59 -9.12
C ILE A 2 -8.47 -16.60 -8.64
N THR A 3 -7.59 -17.22 -9.41
CA THR A 3 -6.14 -17.20 -9.14
C THR A 3 -5.56 -16.06 -9.97
N ALA A 4 -4.75 -15.20 -9.35
CA ALA A 4 -4.05 -14.14 -10.06
C ALA A 4 -3.15 -14.75 -11.14
N SER A 5 -3.20 -14.21 -12.37
CA SER A 5 -2.38 -14.65 -13.49
C SER A 5 -1.13 -13.78 -13.65
N ARG A 6 -0.26 -14.18 -14.57
CA ARG A 6 0.94 -13.40 -14.93
C ARG A 6 0.90 -12.84 -16.35
N ASP A 7 -0.21 -12.99 -17.06
CA ASP A 7 -0.25 -12.67 -18.50
C ASP A 7 0.08 -11.20 -18.78
N LEU A 8 -0.55 -10.27 -18.01
CA LEU A 8 -0.27 -8.84 -18.12
C LEU A 8 1.16 -8.51 -17.67
N GLU A 9 1.60 -9.05 -16.54
CA GLU A 9 2.95 -8.84 -16.00
C GLU A 9 4.03 -9.27 -16.98
N ILE A 10 3.89 -10.45 -17.60
CA ILE A 10 4.82 -10.98 -18.60
C ILE A 10 4.86 -10.04 -19.82
N SER A 11 3.70 -9.56 -20.27
CA SER A 11 3.62 -8.61 -21.38
C SER A 11 4.34 -7.29 -21.06
N LEU A 12 4.12 -6.75 -19.87
CA LEU A 12 4.79 -5.54 -19.42
C LEU A 12 6.29 -5.77 -19.17
N ALA A 13 6.69 -6.91 -18.60
CA ALA A 13 8.08 -7.24 -18.35
C ALA A 13 8.89 -7.42 -19.66
N LYS A 14 8.29 -7.92 -20.73
CA LYS A 14 8.91 -7.95 -22.06
C LYS A 14 9.24 -6.55 -22.59
N ARG A 15 8.44 -5.54 -22.19
CA ARG A 15 8.63 -4.15 -22.62
C ARG A 15 9.56 -3.37 -21.68
N TRP A 16 9.46 -3.60 -20.38
CA TRP A 16 10.10 -2.81 -19.33
C TRP A 16 11.26 -3.52 -18.63
N GLY A 17 11.46 -4.82 -18.91
CA GLY A 17 12.41 -5.66 -18.19
C GLY A 17 11.87 -6.09 -16.83
N VAL A 18 11.95 -5.22 -15.84
CA VAL A 18 11.41 -5.47 -14.50
C VAL A 18 10.14 -4.63 -14.27
N VAL A 19 9.09 -5.29 -13.80
CA VAL A 19 7.81 -4.66 -13.44
C VAL A 19 7.68 -4.57 -11.92
N ALA A 20 7.31 -3.40 -11.41
CA ALA A 20 6.90 -3.22 -10.03
C ALA A 20 5.37 -3.30 -9.92
N GLY A 21 4.84 -4.31 -9.25
CA GLY A 21 3.43 -4.33 -8.83
C GLY A 21 3.26 -3.54 -7.55
N MET A 22 2.23 -2.69 -7.48
CA MET A 22 1.97 -1.84 -6.31
C MET A 22 0.49 -1.84 -5.91
N ASP A 23 0.25 -1.84 -4.60
CA ASP A 23 -1.08 -1.71 -3.99
C ASP A 23 -1.00 -0.96 -2.67
N GLU A 24 -2.09 -0.24 -2.31
CA GLU A 24 -2.18 0.52 -1.06
C GLU A 24 -3.02 -0.17 0.00
N VAL A 25 -2.65 0.01 1.26
CA VAL A 25 -3.38 -0.46 2.45
C VAL A 25 -3.54 0.67 3.47
N GLY A 26 -4.71 0.72 4.09
CA GLY A 26 -4.99 1.71 5.13
C GLY A 26 -5.45 3.06 4.60
N ARG A 27 -5.77 3.19 3.30
CA ARG A 27 -6.26 4.44 2.70
C ARG A 27 -7.46 5.02 3.44
N GLY A 28 -8.46 4.19 3.78
CA GLY A 28 -9.69 4.61 4.49
C GLY A 28 -9.63 4.49 6.01
N ALA A 29 -8.48 4.28 6.62
CA ALA A 29 -8.36 4.19 8.08
C ALA A 29 -8.42 5.57 8.74
N LEU A 30 -9.04 5.69 9.93
CA LEU A 30 -9.11 6.92 10.71
C LEU A 30 -7.82 7.19 11.49
N ALA A 31 -7.04 6.13 11.75
CA ALA A 31 -5.78 6.22 12.51
C ALA A 31 -4.67 5.39 11.86
N GLY A 32 -3.44 5.78 12.13
CA GLY A 32 -2.25 5.14 11.63
C GLY A 32 -1.87 5.52 10.19
N PRO A 33 -0.68 5.10 9.75
CA PRO A 33 -0.15 5.44 8.45
C PRO A 33 -0.95 4.80 7.32
N VAL A 34 -0.83 5.38 6.12
CA VAL A 34 -1.10 4.64 4.88
C VAL A 34 0.17 3.87 4.51
N ALA A 35 0.00 2.69 3.93
CA ALA A 35 1.09 1.84 3.48
C ALA A 35 0.93 1.52 1.99
N VAL A 36 2.05 1.47 1.27
CA VAL A 36 2.11 1.03 -0.13
C VAL A 36 3.13 -0.09 -0.22
N GLY A 37 2.69 -1.25 -0.69
CA GLY A 37 3.57 -2.37 -1.02
C GLY A 37 4.11 -2.23 -2.43
N VAL A 38 5.35 -2.66 -2.62
CA VAL A 38 5.97 -2.87 -3.91
C VAL A 38 6.55 -4.28 -3.98
N ALA A 39 6.34 -4.96 -5.10
CA ALA A 39 6.95 -6.24 -5.42
C ALA A 39 7.49 -6.21 -6.85
N LEU A 40 8.71 -6.68 -7.08
CA LEU A 40 9.38 -6.64 -8.38
C LEU A 40 9.44 -8.02 -9.02
N ILE A 41 9.12 -8.08 -10.31
CA ILE A 41 9.17 -9.33 -11.07
C ILE A 41 9.71 -9.12 -12.48
N GLY A 42 10.46 -10.10 -12.97
CA GLY A 42 10.85 -10.20 -14.38
C GLY A 42 9.96 -11.16 -15.17
N ALA A 43 10.16 -11.23 -16.49
CA ALA A 43 9.42 -12.12 -17.37
C ALA A 43 9.62 -13.61 -17.01
N ASP A 44 10.83 -13.96 -16.60
CA ASP A 44 11.28 -15.35 -16.33
C ASP A 44 11.05 -15.81 -14.89
N ALA A 45 10.24 -15.08 -14.11
CA ALA A 45 9.95 -15.46 -12.74
C ALA A 45 9.29 -16.83 -12.64
N PRO A 46 9.59 -17.61 -11.57
CA PRO A 46 9.03 -18.94 -11.35
C PRO A 46 7.49 -18.93 -11.20
N PRO A 47 6.84 -20.10 -11.14
CA PRO A 47 5.40 -20.18 -10.92
C PRO A 47 4.93 -19.40 -9.70
N VAL A 48 3.74 -18.83 -9.79
CA VAL A 48 3.11 -18.04 -8.72
C VAL A 48 2.98 -18.88 -7.43
N PRO A 49 3.30 -18.34 -6.26
CA PRO A 49 3.08 -19.03 -4.99
C PRO A 49 1.65 -19.51 -4.84
N GLU A 50 1.48 -20.78 -4.42
CA GLU A 50 0.17 -21.40 -4.29
C GLU A 50 -0.76 -20.64 -3.33
N GLY A 51 -1.96 -20.31 -3.83
CA GLY A 51 -2.99 -19.60 -3.08
C GLY A 51 -2.76 -18.10 -2.94
N LEU A 52 -1.83 -17.52 -3.70
CA LEU A 52 -1.69 -16.06 -3.80
C LEU A 52 -2.89 -15.48 -4.56
N THR A 53 -3.58 -14.54 -3.93
CA THR A 53 -4.74 -13.80 -4.45
C THR A 53 -4.91 -12.51 -3.65
N ASP A 54 -5.94 -11.71 -3.95
CA ASP A 54 -6.29 -10.50 -3.19
C ASP A 54 -6.22 -10.72 -1.67
N SER A 55 -5.50 -9.84 -1.00
CA SER A 55 -5.27 -9.90 0.44
C SER A 55 -6.57 -9.88 1.26
N LYS A 56 -7.63 -9.25 0.76
CA LYS A 56 -8.96 -9.17 1.40
C LYS A 56 -9.71 -10.50 1.36
N ALA A 57 -9.43 -11.35 0.37
CA ALA A 57 -10.00 -12.69 0.26
C ALA A 57 -9.30 -13.72 1.17
N LEU A 58 -8.17 -13.36 1.78
CA LEU A 58 -7.36 -14.24 2.61
C LEU A 58 -7.61 -13.98 4.10
N THR A 59 -7.58 -15.05 4.92
CA THR A 59 -7.51 -14.91 6.37
C THR A 59 -6.15 -14.32 6.79
N ALA A 60 -6.07 -13.71 7.98
CA ALA A 60 -4.81 -13.17 8.50
C ALA A 60 -3.70 -14.24 8.54
N ARG A 61 -4.03 -15.46 9.04
CA ARG A 61 -3.11 -16.60 9.07
C ARG A 61 -2.60 -16.99 7.69
N ARG A 62 -3.47 -16.97 6.66
CA ARG A 62 -3.07 -17.30 5.30
C ARG A 62 -2.17 -16.21 4.71
N ARG A 63 -2.46 -14.92 4.93
CA ARG A 63 -1.58 -13.82 4.53
C ARG A 63 -0.18 -13.97 5.14
N GLU A 64 -0.10 -14.21 6.45
CA GLU A 64 1.18 -14.42 7.13
C GLU A 64 1.97 -15.59 6.53
N SER A 65 1.30 -16.72 6.23
CA SER A 65 1.98 -17.89 5.64
C SER A 65 2.50 -17.65 4.22
N LEU A 66 1.97 -16.65 3.50
CA LEU A 66 2.39 -16.29 2.15
C LEU A 66 3.60 -15.35 2.12
N VAL A 67 3.93 -14.66 3.20
CA VAL A 67 5.04 -13.67 3.22
C VAL A 67 6.35 -14.26 2.72
N LYS A 68 6.82 -15.37 3.31
CA LYS A 68 8.07 -16.01 2.91
C LYS A 68 8.03 -16.56 1.47
N PRO A 69 6.98 -17.29 1.04
CA PRO A 69 6.82 -17.70 -0.36
C PRO A 69 6.87 -16.52 -1.35
N ILE A 70 6.19 -15.41 -1.05
CA ILE A 70 6.22 -14.21 -1.89
C ILE A 70 7.64 -13.63 -1.95
N GLN A 71 8.30 -13.44 -0.82
CA GLN A 71 9.67 -12.90 -0.77
C GLN A 71 10.68 -13.76 -1.52
N ALA A 72 10.49 -15.09 -1.53
CA ALA A 72 11.33 -15.99 -2.31
C ALA A 72 11.00 -15.98 -3.82
N TRP A 73 9.79 -15.55 -4.19
CA TRP A 73 9.32 -15.54 -5.58
C TRP A 73 9.67 -14.27 -6.34
N VAL A 74 9.65 -13.11 -5.66
CA VAL A 74 9.91 -11.80 -6.28
C VAL A 74 11.40 -11.46 -6.24
N LEU A 75 11.85 -10.58 -7.14
CA LEU A 75 13.23 -10.08 -7.15
C LEU A 75 13.53 -9.22 -5.91
N ALA A 76 12.57 -8.42 -5.49
CA ALA A 76 12.60 -7.62 -4.27
C ALA A 76 11.18 -7.20 -3.88
N SER A 77 10.98 -6.87 -2.60
CA SER A 77 9.71 -6.32 -2.12
C SER A 77 9.94 -5.45 -0.89
N PHE A 78 9.24 -4.31 -0.85
CA PHE A 78 9.29 -3.37 0.27
C PHE A 78 7.92 -2.79 0.56
N VAL A 79 7.78 -2.15 1.72
CA VAL A 79 6.56 -1.43 2.09
C VAL A 79 6.96 -0.04 2.55
N GLY A 80 6.50 0.97 1.83
CA GLY A 80 6.66 2.37 2.22
C GLY A 80 5.44 2.87 2.99
N TYR A 81 5.65 3.85 3.84
CA TYR A 81 4.62 4.42 4.69
C TYR A 81 4.58 5.93 4.59
N ALA A 82 3.38 6.51 4.75
CA ALA A 82 3.20 7.91 5.09
C ALA A 82 2.36 8.03 6.37
N SER A 83 2.83 8.86 7.29
CA SER A 83 2.27 9.03 8.63
C SER A 83 0.91 9.73 8.62
N PRO A 84 0.14 9.66 9.72
CA PRO A 84 -1.06 10.48 9.88
C PRO A 84 -0.81 11.98 9.69
N GLN A 85 0.32 12.49 10.19
CA GLN A 85 0.70 13.90 10.08
C GLN A 85 0.97 14.30 8.63
N GLU A 86 1.64 13.44 7.85
CA GLU A 86 1.86 13.67 6.42
C GLU A 86 0.54 13.60 5.62
N ILE A 87 -0.40 12.73 6.03
CA ILE A 87 -1.75 12.69 5.45
C ILE A 87 -2.51 13.99 5.75
N ASP A 88 -2.41 14.49 6.98
CA ASP A 88 -3.06 15.74 7.39
C ASP A 88 -2.45 16.96 6.69
N GLN A 89 -1.15 16.95 6.47
CA GLN A 89 -0.41 18.03 5.82
C GLN A 89 -0.64 18.07 4.30
N TRP A 90 -0.54 16.93 3.63
CA TRP A 90 -0.48 16.86 2.17
C TRP A 90 -1.73 16.25 1.51
N GLY A 91 -2.63 15.70 2.31
CA GLY A 91 -3.77 14.95 1.84
C GLY A 91 -3.42 13.51 1.42
N ILE A 92 -4.45 12.66 1.32
CA ILE A 92 -4.27 11.21 1.13
C ILE A 92 -3.59 10.84 -0.19
N ILE A 93 -3.83 11.58 -1.28
CA ILE A 93 -3.24 11.27 -2.59
C ILE A 93 -1.72 11.54 -2.59
N ALA A 94 -1.29 12.68 -2.06
CA ALA A 94 0.14 12.98 -1.93
C ALA A 94 0.83 12.03 -0.93
N ALA A 95 0.15 11.65 0.14
CA ALA A 95 0.65 10.67 1.10
C ALA A 95 0.79 9.26 0.50
N LEU A 96 -0.13 8.82 -0.37
CA LEU A 96 0.00 7.57 -1.13
C LEU A 96 1.22 7.62 -2.06
N ARG A 97 1.38 8.74 -2.79
CA ARG A 97 2.56 8.96 -3.64
C ARG A 97 3.84 8.88 -2.82
N LEU A 98 3.92 9.60 -1.71
CA LEU A 98 5.08 9.60 -0.83
C LEU A 98 5.42 8.19 -0.31
N ALA A 99 4.41 7.43 0.15
CA ALA A 99 4.60 6.06 0.59
C ALA A 99 5.10 5.15 -0.55
N GLY A 100 4.51 5.28 -1.75
CA GLY A 100 4.95 4.54 -2.93
C GLY A 100 6.36 4.88 -3.38
N ARG A 101 6.70 6.18 -3.39
CA ARG A 101 8.04 6.66 -3.74
C ARG A 101 9.09 6.22 -2.71
N ARG A 102 8.76 6.16 -1.41
CA ARG A 102 9.61 5.58 -0.37
C ARG A 102 9.87 4.09 -0.60
N ALA A 103 8.85 3.33 -0.96
CA ALA A 103 9.03 1.92 -1.29
C ALA A 103 9.94 1.71 -2.51
N LEU A 104 9.79 2.54 -3.56
CA LEU A 104 10.66 2.50 -4.75
C LEU A 104 12.09 2.96 -4.46
N ALA A 105 12.27 3.97 -3.61
CA ALA A 105 13.59 4.42 -3.17
C ALA A 105 14.34 3.30 -2.41
N GLU A 106 13.61 2.54 -1.57
CA GLU A 106 14.19 1.39 -0.88
C GLU A 106 14.59 0.28 -1.86
N VAL A 107 13.79 0.01 -2.89
CA VAL A 107 14.17 -0.89 -3.99
C VAL A 107 15.45 -0.41 -4.67
N ALA A 108 15.53 0.88 -4.99
CA ALA A 108 16.70 1.46 -5.66
C ALA A 108 17.98 1.39 -4.80
N SER A 109 17.85 1.54 -3.47
CA SER A 109 18.97 1.41 -2.55
C SER A 109 19.61 0.00 -2.58
N HIS A 110 18.87 -1.01 -3.02
CA HIS A 110 19.34 -2.39 -3.24
C HIS A 110 19.83 -2.64 -4.67
N GLY A 111 20.03 -1.59 -5.47
CA GLY A 111 20.54 -1.68 -6.84
C GLY A 111 19.53 -2.14 -7.89
N LEU A 112 18.24 -2.10 -7.57
CA LEU A 112 17.15 -2.49 -8.48
C LEU A 112 16.32 -1.27 -8.85
N VAL A 113 16.12 -1.05 -10.15
CA VAL A 113 15.20 -0.02 -10.65
C VAL A 113 14.22 -0.69 -11.62
N PRO A 114 12.91 -0.68 -11.36
CA PRO A 114 11.94 -1.21 -12.32
C PRO A 114 11.85 -0.33 -13.56
N GLY A 115 11.52 -0.92 -14.69
CA GLY A 115 11.28 -0.18 -15.93
C GLY A 115 9.85 0.38 -16.04
N GLY A 116 8.95 0.02 -15.11
CA GLY A 116 7.59 0.53 -15.02
C GLY A 116 6.80 -0.07 -13.87
N VAL A 117 5.64 0.53 -13.60
CA VAL A 117 4.77 0.18 -12.48
C VAL A 117 3.42 -0.34 -12.98
N LEU A 118 2.98 -1.47 -12.44
CA LEU A 118 1.61 -1.98 -12.54
C LEU A 118 0.88 -1.63 -11.24
N LEU A 119 -0.04 -0.67 -11.32
CA LEU A 119 -0.73 -0.09 -10.18
C LEU A 119 -2.16 -0.61 -10.07
N ASP A 120 -2.61 -1.01 -8.86
CA ASP A 120 -4.01 -1.33 -8.64
C ASP A 120 -4.90 -0.09 -8.73
N GLY A 121 -6.06 -0.27 -9.36
CA GLY A 121 -7.09 0.76 -9.46
C GLY A 121 -7.16 1.49 -10.79
N SER A 122 -7.95 2.56 -10.81
CA SER A 122 -8.23 3.39 -11.99
C SER A 122 -7.65 4.80 -11.90
N HIS A 123 -6.93 5.10 -10.82
CA HIS A 123 -6.39 6.42 -10.55
C HIS A 123 -4.89 6.34 -10.31
N ASP A 124 -4.13 7.02 -11.14
CA ASP A 124 -2.68 7.16 -10.96
C ASP A 124 -2.39 8.18 -9.84
N TRP A 125 -2.16 7.63 -8.65
CA TRP A 125 -1.75 8.43 -7.51
C TRP A 125 -0.21 8.48 -7.36
N LEU A 126 0.54 7.69 -8.15
CA LEU A 126 1.99 7.55 -8.03
C LEU A 126 2.75 8.61 -8.83
N SER A 127 2.31 8.90 -10.06
CA SER A 127 2.95 9.90 -10.90
C SER A 127 2.87 11.30 -10.28
N ALA A 128 3.91 12.08 -10.47
CA ALA A 128 3.89 13.49 -10.04
C ALA A 128 2.78 14.24 -10.80
N PRO A 129 2.02 15.13 -10.14
CA PRO A 129 1.05 15.96 -10.83
C PRO A 129 1.81 16.90 -11.80
N VAL A 130 1.22 17.11 -12.98
CA VAL A 130 1.77 18.11 -13.91
C VAL A 130 1.53 19.49 -13.32
N ASP A 131 2.61 20.11 -12.87
CA ASP A 131 2.58 21.50 -12.39
C ASP A 131 3.13 22.43 -13.49
N LEU A 132 2.22 23.06 -14.22
CA LEU A 132 2.54 24.01 -15.29
C LEU A 132 3.12 25.34 -14.77
N PHE A 133 2.99 25.62 -13.47
CA PHE A 133 3.35 26.89 -12.87
C PHE A 133 4.37 26.80 -11.73
N GLY A 134 4.81 25.59 -11.36
CA GLY A 134 5.73 25.36 -10.25
C GLY A 134 5.18 25.79 -8.87
N THR A 135 3.87 25.73 -8.69
CA THR A 135 3.15 26.26 -7.52
C THR A 135 2.62 25.17 -6.58
N LEU A 136 2.73 23.91 -6.97
CA LEU A 136 2.24 22.81 -6.15
C LEU A 136 3.24 22.46 -5.05
N ASP A 137 2.93 22.87 -3.82
CA ASP A 137 3.62 22.36 -2.65
C ASP A 137 3.31 20.87 -2.44
N GLY A 138 4.32 20.09 -2.13
CA GLY A 138 4.19 18.66 -1.88
C GLY A 138 5.39 18.13 -1.12
N PRO A 139 5.33 16.90 -0.63
CA PRO A 139 6.48 16.27 -0.01
C PRO A 139 7.60 16.07 -1.05
N ASP A 140 8.85 16.15 -0.58
CA ASP A 140 10.02 15.80 -1.37
C ASP A 140 9.89 14.39 -1.95
N ASP A 141 10.31 14.20 -3.20
CA ASP A 141 10.30 12.89 -3.85
C ASP A 141 11.58 12.10 -3.51
N PRO A 142 11.49 11.08 -2.64
CA PRO A 142 12.67 10.32 -2.23
C PRO A 142 13.22 9.40 -3.33
N PHE A 143 12.45 9.14 -4.39
CA PHE A 143 12.85 8.25 -5.48
C PHE A 143 13.46 9.02 -6.66
N GLY A 144 12.89 10.18 -7.00
CA GLY A 144 13.44 11.10 -8.01
C GLY A 144 13.43 10.59 -9.47
N VAL A 145 12.77 9.47 -9.75
CA VAL A 145 12.71 8.87 -11.09
C VAL A 145 11.24 8.70 -11.51
N ASP A 146 10.90 9.22 -12.69
CA ASP A 146 9.59 8.99 -13.27
C ASP A 146 9.55 7.68 -14.02
N LEU A 147 8.58 6.85 -13.68
CA LEU A 147 8.35 5.55 -14.29
C LEU A 147 7.02 5.54 -15.05
N PRO A 148 6.95 4.84 -16.20
CA PRO A 148 5.65 4.58 -16.83
C PRO A 148 4.75 3.78 -15.88
N VAL A 149 3.51 4.25 -15.71
CA VAL A 149 2.50 3.61 -14.88
C VAL A 149 1.41 2.99 -15.74
N HIS A 150 1.13 1.72 -15.54
CA HIS A 150 -0.02 1.01 -16.09
C HIS A 150 -1.02 0.76 -14.98
N MET A 151 -2.20 1.34 -15.07
CA MET A 151 -3.28 1.14 -14.13
C MET A 151 -4.16 -0.03 -14.55
N GLN A 152 -4.46 -0.94 -13.63
CA GLN A 152 -5.34 -2.06 -13.85
C GLN A 152 -6.36 -2.16 -12.72
N VAL A 153 -7.64 -2.03 -13.05
CA VAL A 153 -8.72 -2.19 -12.08
C VAL A 153 -8.76 -3.63 -11.56
N LYS A 154 -8.76 -3.80 -10.24
CA LYS A 154 -8.70 -5.10 -9.55
C LYS A 154 -7.45 -5.89 -9.90
N ALA A 155 -6.31 -5.20 -10.03
CA ALA A 155 -5.04 -5.86 -10.29
C ALA A 155 -4.63 -6.79 -9.15
N ASP A 156 -5.00 -6.47 -7.90
CA ASP A 156 -4.83 -7.33 -6.72
C ASP A 156 -5.50 -8.71 -6.86
N LEU A 157 -6.56 -8.81 -7.69
CA LEU A 157 -7.24 -10.08 -8.01
C LEU A 157 -6.68 -10.79 -9.23
N THR A 158 -6.17 -10.03 -10.22
CA THR A 158 -5.88 -10.55 -11.55
C THR A 158 -4.39 -10.64 -11.86
N CYS A 159 -3.55 -9.88 -11.17
CA CYS A 159 -2.11 -9.79 -11.39
C CYS A 159 -1.33 -10.26 -10.14
N ALA A 160 -0.53 -11.30 -10.31
CA ALA A 160 0.14 -11.95 -9.17
C ALA A 160 1.14 -11.04 -8.46
N VAL A 161 1.87 -10.17 -9.19
CA VAL A 161 2.81 -9.22 -8.58
C VAL A 161 2.11 -8.17 -7.75
N VAL A 162 0.91 -7.71 -8.16
CA VAL A 162 0.10 -6.75 -7.39
C VAL A 162 -0.53 -7.43 -6.18
N ALA A 163 -1.04 -8.67 -6.33
CA ALA A 163 -1.49 -9.49 -5.20
C ALA A 163 -0.38 -9.68 -4.15
N ALA A 164 0.86 -9.90 -4.59
CA ALA A 164 2.02 -10.02 -3.71
C ALA A 164 2.27 -8.72 -2.93
N ALA A 165 2.28 -7.57 -3.60
CA ALA A 165 2.41 -6.26 -2.98
C ALA A 165 1.30 -6.00 -1.95
N SER A 166 0.04 -6.31 -2.31
CA SER A 166 -1.15 -6.21 -1.46
C SER A 166 -1.00 -7.03 -0.17
N VAL A 167 -0.63 -8.31 -0.28
CA VAL A 167 -0.44 -9.19 0.88
C VAL A 167 0.66 -8.67 1.79
N LEU A 168 1.81 -8.28 1.24
CA LEU A 168 2.95 -7.79 2.02
C LEU A 168 2.62 -6.48 2.74
N ALA A 169 2.01 -5.52 2.04
CA ALA A 169 1.57 -4.26 2.64
C ALA A 169 0.54 -4.49 3.75
N LYS A 170 -0.43 -5.39 3.52
CA LYS A 170 -1.47 -5.72 4.51
C LYS A 170 -0.88 -6.34 5.76
N VAL A 171 0.01 -7.33 5.62
CA VAL A 171 0.66 -7.98 6.76
C VAL A 171 1.52 -6.97 7.53
N SER A 172 2.32 -6.19 6.83
CA SER A 172 3.24 -5.22 7.44
C SER A 172 2.48 -4.13 8.21
N ARG A 173 1.42 -3.54 7.61
CA ARG A 173 0.61 -2.52 8.29
C ARG A 173 -0.22 -3.09 9.44
N ASP A 174 -0.82 -4.28 9.28
CA ASP A 174 -1.60 -4.92 10.35
C ASP A 174 -0.72 -5.25 11.57
N ARG A 175 0.54 -5.64 11.34
CA ARG A 175 1.53 -5.87 12.40
C ARG A 175 1.87 -4.55 13.10
N LEU A 176 2.24 -3.51 12.36
CA LEU A 176 2.49 -2.17 12.90
C LEU A 176 1.33 -1.71 13.79
N MET A 177 0.09 -1.80 13.31
CA MET A 177 -1.10 -1.40 14.07
C MET A 177 -1.41 -2.28 15.29
N SER A 178 -0.78 -3.45 15.39
CA SER A 178 -0.92 -4.34 16.56
C SER A 178 0.16 -4.09 17.61
N GLU A 179 1.30 -3.54 17.21
CA GLU A 179 2.49 -3.34 18.04
C GLU A 179 2.57 -1.92 18.60
N VAL A 180 1.88 -0.95 17.97
CA VAL A 180 1.85 0.43 18.48
C VAL A 180 1.11 0.50 19.81
N GLU A 181 1.62 1.32 20.74
CA GLU A 181 0.96 1.59 22.02
C GLU A 181 -0.46 2.12 21.80
N ASP A 182 -1.44 1.43 22.37
CA ASP A 182 -2.87 1.74 22.21
C ASP A 182 -3.49 2.24 23.52
N PRO A 183 -3.79 3.53 23.62
CA PRO A 183 -4.44 4.08 24.82
C PRO A 183 -5.88 3.60 25.07
N GLY A 184 -6.42 2.72 24.23
CA GLY A 184 -7.76 2.18 24.37
C GLY A 184 -8.64 2.32 23.11
N TYR A 185 -8.06 2.64 21.96
CA TYR A 185 -8.79 2.73 20.69
C TYR A 185 -9.05 1.37 20.01
N GLY A 186 -8.41 0.30 20.46
CA GLY A 186 -8.55 -1.06 19.94
C GLY A 186 -7.82 -1.28 18.62
N TRP A 187 -6.68 -0.61 18.38
CA TRP A 187 -5.94 -0.66 17.11
C TRP A 187 -5.43 -2.04 16.75
N ALA A 188 -5.08 -2.86 17.75
CA ALA A 188 -4.72 -4.26 17.52
C ALA A 188 -5.85 -5.09 16.86
N SER A 189 -7.11 -4.69 17.05
CA SER A 189 -8.28 -5.34 16.44
C SER A 189 -8.74 -4.61 15.17
N ASN A 190 -9.02 -3.30 15.26
CA ASN A 190 -9.63 -2.53 14.17
C ASN A 190 -8.62 -2.00 13.13
N LYS A 191 -7.32 -2.12 13.39
CA LYS A 191 -6.22 -1.66 12.52
C LYS A 191 -6.33 -0.17 12.12
N GLY A 192 -6.96 0.62 12.99
CA GLY A 192 -7.22 2.05 12.77
C GLY A 192 -8.45 2.37 11.91
N TYR A 193 -9.17 1.36 11.42
CA TYR A 193 -10.40 1.58 10.66
C TYR A 193 -11.56 1.98 11.56
N GLY A 194 -12.53 2.71 10.96
CA GLY A 194 -13.74 3.12 11.64
C GLY A 194 -14.67 1.96 11.94
N SER A 195 -14.60 1.44 13.16
CA SER A 195 -15.58 0.50 13.71
C SER A 195 -16.42 1.19 14.78
N ALA A 196 -17.58 0.61 15.15
CA ALA A 196 -18.40 1.14 16.25
C ALA A 196 -17.62 1.23 17.57
N ALA A 197 -16.72 0.28 17.83
CA ALA A 197 -15.85 0.32 19.02
C ALA A 197 -14.84 1.46 18.94
N HIS A 198 -14.20 1.67 17.79
CA HIS A 198 -13.25 2.77 17.57
C HIS A 198 -13.95 4.14 17.68
N ALA A 199 -15.14 4.28 17.09
CA ALA A 199 -15.94 5.51 17.21
C ALA A 199 -16.30 5.84 18.67
N ARG A 200 -16.71 4.84 19.49
CA ARG A 200 -16.94 5.04 20.93
C ARG A 200 -15.68 5.43 21.68
N ALA A 201 -14.55 4.80 21.36
CA ALA A 201 -13.27 5.14 21.97
C ALA A 201 -12.87 6.59 21.66
N ILE A 202 -13.00 7.04 20.39
CA ILE A 202 -12.75 8.43 20.00
C ILE A 202 -13.68 9.41 20.76
N ALA A 203 -14.97 9.08 20.90
CA ALA A 203 -15.93 9.89 21.64
C ALA A 203 -15.58 10.02 23.14
N HIS A 204 -14.95 8.99 23.74
CA HIS A 204 -14.57 8.97 25.15
C HIS A 204 -13.18 9.56 25.41
N LEU A 205 -12.19 9.18 24.62
CA LEU A 205 -10.77 9.56 24.82
C LEU A 205 -10.35 10.80 24.03
N GLY A 206 -11.20 11.26 23.09
CA GLY A 206 -10.81 12.28 22.12
C GLY A 206 -10.00 11.71 20.94
N VAL A 207 -9.43 12.60 20.16
CA VAL A 207 -8.57 12.29 19.01
C VAL A 207 -7.11 12.36 19.44
N SER A 208 -6.34 11.30 19.21
CA SER A 208 -4.89 11.28 19.49
C SER A 208 -4.07 11.76 18.29
N ASP A 209 -2.74 11.92 18.47
CA ASP A 209 -1.81 12.26 17.39
C ASP A 209 -1.64 11.15 16.35
N PHE A 210 -2.12 9.94 16.64
CA PHE A 210 -2.10 8.82 15.71
C PHE A 210 -3.33 8.77 14.79
N HIS A 211 -4.33 9.65 15.02
CA HIS A 211 -5.47 9.84 14.14
C HIS A 211 -5.15 10.85 13.03
N ARG A 212 -5.87 10.72 11.93
CA ARG A 212 -5.82 11.64 10.78
C ARG A 212 -6.77 12.81 11.04
N ARG A 213 -6.29 13.85 11.70
CA ARG A 213 -7.10 14.95 12.25
C ARG A 213 -7.82 15.78 11.19
N SER A 214 -7.32 15.82 9.97
CA SER A 214 -7.98 16.47 8.82
C SER A 214 -9.23 15.73 8.35
N TRP A 215 -9.45 14.50 8.82
CA TRP A 215 -10.59 13.69 8.42
C TRP A 215 -11.78 13.90 9.35
N LYS A 216 -13.01 13.69 8.80
CA LYS A 216 -14.22 13.74 9.61
C LYS A 216 -14.23 12.56 10.59
N MET A 217 -13.97 12.85 11.86
CA MET A 217 -14.04 11.86 12.93
C MET A 217 -15.50 11.61 13.35
N PRO A 218 -15.86 10.35 13.69
CA PRO A 218 -17.15 10.05 14.26
C PRO A 218 -17.25 10.66 15.66
N THR A 219 -18.05 11.70 15.81
CA THR A 219 -18.21 12.45 17.07
C THR A 219 -19.33 11.93 17.96
N ASN A 220 -20.19 11.03 17.44
CA ASN A 220 -21.23 10.36 18.21
C ASN A 220 -21.53 8.99 17.60
N PRO A 221 -21.47 7.89 18.34
CA PRO A 221 -22.06 6.65 17.89
C PRO A 221 -23.57 6.89 17.84
N THR A 222 -24.13 7.04 16.65
CA THR A 222 -25.58 7.00 16.46
C THR A 222 -26.17 5.84 17.26
N LYS A 223 -27.17 6.16 18.07
CA LYS A 223 -27.98 5.25 18.87
C LYS A 223 -28.49 4.07 18.06
#